data_bd0d1344b1c484384a88f1f5bd40ef62
#
_entry.id   bd0d1344b1c484384a88f1f5bd40ef62
#
_cell.length_a   1.000
_cell.length_b   1.000
_cell.length_c   1.000
_cell.angle_alpha   90.00
_cell.angle_beta   90.00
_cell.angle_gamma   90.00
#
_symmetry.space_group_name_H-M   'P 1'
#
loop_
_entity.id
_entity.type
_entity.pdbx_description
1 polymer ?
#
loop_
_entity_poly.entity_id
_entity_poly.type
_entity_poly.pdbx_seq_one_letter_code
_entity_poly.pdbx_strand_id
1 'polypeptide(L)'
;MVVHTWGFVQSRLDSPWVKVELRAETGAVFRVSGMPYAAALASLARIRSAMQSIDVRWPGKALTLHVHPALRGEEVNELDVPVALALLAIRKKLGGPSLSTLVSTGMLGLDGEARLPKVPSPIQGLRIPAPPRGILRAMGPPSSFRGQHRFPVQEGQHLSDILGLLNRAPPQHTPLLNATASSDGRNWNHIEGEGTAKSWLCIGAKFRLHAMLVGPPGVGKSSLVRAAHALLPTEGPETKPFLAPHPAGGTGGLLGSWRRGEAVPGAWAMADQGLLFLDEFSEWPRPARESLRHIMDTGTLHLHRAEGSALWASHPWIVAAMNLCACGQHPERCACDPSERRKHRRKVSAPLLERFPIQLDLGGQDATQCLRSWEDCQSWVQGPGAPPETWSTGARQLANTMEKHAMNSKRVQGHLHSLAAAHAHWAERDHVAEDDVQAAFDVLWMNRSGWWRSP
;
A
#
# COMPACT_ATOMS: atom_id res chain seq x y z
N MET A 1 36.78 21.03 6.83
CA MET A 1 35.73 21.07 5.79
C MET A 1 34.65 20.04 6.17
N VAL A 2 33.39 20.45 6.18
CA VAL A 2 32.25 19.54 6.43
C VAL A 2 31.46 19.43 5.14
N VAL A 3 31.10 18.21 4.78
CA VAL A 3 30.23 17.88 3.65
C VAL A 3 29.06 17.08 4.17
N HIS A 4 27.85 17.38 3.73
CA HIS A 4 26.69 16.60 4.04
C HIS A 4 25.91 16.23 2.77
N THR A 5 25.30 15.06 2.80
CA THR A 5 24.45 14.52 1.75
C THR A 5 23.35 13.66 2.38
N TRP A 6 22.40 13.24 1.58
CA TRP A 6 21.34 12.35 2.05
C TRP A 6 21.53 10.95 1.48
N GLY A 7 21.37 9.96 2.35
CA GLY A 7 21.25 8.55 1.99
C GLY A 7 19.80 8.12 1.99
N PHE A 8 19.50 7.14 1.16
CA PHE A 8 18.21 6.45 1.14
C PHE A 8 18.44 4.97 1.44
N VAL A 9 17.90 4.49 2.54
CA VAL A 9 18.06 3.10 3.04
C VAL A 9 16.77 2.36 2.80
N GLN A 10 16.73 1.52 1.77
CA GLN A 10 15.52 0.80 1.33
C GLN A 10 15.05 -0.24 2.34
N SER A 11 15.98 -0.82 3.08
CA SER A 11 15.67 -1.79 4.13
C SER A 11 14.95 -1.16 5.33
N ARG A 12 14.93 0.16 5.42
CA ARG A 12 14.36 0.92 6.54
C ARG A 12 13.04 1.58 6.13
N LEU A 13 11.94 0.93 6.47
CA LEU A 13 10.59 1.31 6.00
C LEU A 13 10.00 2.53 6.70
N ASP A 14 10.33 2.73 7.97
CA ASP A 14 9.79 3.78 8.84
C ASP A 14 10.48 5.15 8.66
N SER A 15 11.76 5.14 8.34
CA SER A 15 12.57 6.36 8.16
C SER A 15 13.75 6.10 7.20
N PRO A 16 13.49 5.98 5.89
CA PRO A 16 14.52 5.62 4.92
C PRO A 16 15.52 6.74 4.66
N TRP A 17 15.21 7.97 5.05
CA TRP A 17 16.05 9.14 4.82
C TRP A 17 17.10 9.27 5.91
N VAL A 18 18.36 9.25 5.51
CA VAL A 18 19.50 9.26 6.42
C VAL A 18 20.41 10.40 6.05
N LYS A 19 20.70 11.30 7.00
CA LYS A 19 21.68 12.36 6.82
C LYS A 19 23.08 11.80 7.04
N VAL A 20 23.96 11.99 6.07
CA VAL A 20 25.37 11.61 6.12
C VAL A 20 26.20 12.88 6.19
N GLU A 21 26.96 13.03 7.25
CA GLU A 21 27.87 14.17 7.47
C GLU A 21 29.29 13.65 7.57
N LEU A 22 30.17 14.21 6.74
CA LEU A 22 31.57 13.84 6.71
C LEU A 22 32.43 15.07 6.95
N ARG A 23 33.26 15.04 8.00
CA ARG A 23 34.23 16.08 8.35
C ARG A 23 35.63 15.59 8.10
N ALA A 24 36.43 16.43 7.46
CA ALA A 24 37.86 16.19 7.21
C ALA A 24 38.72 17.24 7.92
N GLU A 25 39.68 16.77 8.71
CA GLU A 25 40.61 17.55 9.51
C GLU A 25 42.06 17.08 9.27
N THR A 26 43.03 17.80 9.82
CA THR A 26 44.44 17.41 9.81
C THR A 26 44.62 16.17 10.70
N GLY A 27 45.35 15.16 10.20
CA GLY A 27 45.60 13.92 10.94
C GLY A 27 45.23 12.67 10.14
N ALA A 28 45.30 11.49 10.79
CA ALA A 28 45.07 10.18 10.15
C ALA A 28 44.01 9.30 10.87
N VAL A 29 43.26 9.87 11.79
CA VAL A 29 42.28 9.09 12.60
C VAL A 29 40.93 9.04 11.90
N PHE A 30 40.29 7.88 11.93
CA PHE A 30 38.91 7.72 11.50
C PHE A 30 38.00 7.56 12.73
N ARG A 31 36.93 8.36 12.77
CA ARG A 31 35.90 8.31 13.79
C ARG A 31 34.54 8.14 13.11
N VAL A 32 33.68 7.34 13.73
CA VAL A 32 32.31 7.09 13.24
C VAL A 32 31.31 7.17 14.37
N SER A 33 30.15 7.72 14.07
CA SER A 33 28.98 7.72 14.96
C SER A 33 27.69 7.53 14.17
N GLY A 34 26.69 6.93 14.81
CA GLY A 34 25.42 6.62 14.17
C GLY A 34 25.38 5.32 13.37
N MET A 35 26.45 4.49 13.44
CA MET A 35 26.47 3.13 12.87
C MET A 35 27.48 2.25 13.58
N PRO A 36 27.35 0.90 13.51
CA PRO A 36 28.31 -0.03 14.10
C PRO A 36 29.70 0.14 13.47
N TYR A 37 30.74 0.24 14.29
CA TYR A 37 32.10 0.50 13.87
C TYR A 37 32.64 -0.53 12.87
N ALA A 38 32.41 -1.82 13.12
CA ALA A 38 32.84 -2.90 12.22
C ALA A 38 32.19 -2.79 10.82
N ALA A 39 30.89 -2.48 10.76
CA ALA A 39 30.18 -2.27 9.48
C ALA A 39 30.70 -1.04 8.74
N ALA A 40 30.99 0.04 9.46
CA ALA A 40 31.60 1.24 8.89
C ALA A 40 32.97 0.98 8.27
N LEU A 41 33.83 0.20 8.94
CA LEU A 41 35.15 -0.21 8.40
C LEU A 41 35.02 -1.04 7.13
N ALA A 42 34.07 -2.02 7.11
CA ALA A 42 33.82 -2.82 5.92
C ALA A 42 33.33 -1.97 4.73
N SER A 43 32.40 -1.03 4.98
CA SER A 43 31.95 -0.04 3.99
C SER A 43 33.11 0.79 3.45
N LEU A 44 33.94 1.34 4.33
CA LEU A 44 35.09 2.15 3.92
C LEU A 44 36.13 1.37 3.10
N ALA A 45 36.33 0.09 3.39
CA ALA A 45 37.23 -0.76 2.61
C ALA A 45 36.72 -0.88 1.16
N ARG A 46 35.43 -1.11 0.97
CA ARG A 46 34.79 -1.14 -0.36
C ARG A 46 34.89 0.20 -1.06
N ILE A 47 34.52 1.29 -0.38
CA ILE A 47 34.58 2.64 -0.92
C ILE A 47 35.99 3.01 -1.33
N ARG A 48 37.00 2.66 -0.52
CA ARG A 48 38.39 2.93 -0.84
C ARG A 48 38.84 2.21 -2.11
N SER A 49 38.48 0.93 -2.26
CA SER A 49 38.78 0.17 -3.48
C SER A 49 38.04 0.73 -4.67
N ALA A 50 36.76 1.05 -4.56
CA ALA A 50 35.96 1.67 -5.61
C ALA A 50 36.49 3.06 -6.04
N MET A 51 37.02 3.85 -5.10
CA MET A 51 37.69 5.12 -5.45
C MET A 51 38.99 4.89 -6.20
N GLN A 52 39.73 3.84 -5.85
CA GLN A 52 40.98 3.49 -6.56
C GLN A 52 40.73 3.04 -7.99
N SER A 53 39.64 2.29 -8.24
CA SER A 53 39.25 1.83 -9.60
C SER A 53 38.92 2.98 -10.56
N ILE A 54 38.62 4.16 -10.03
CA ILE A 54 38.40 5.40 -10.81
C ILE A 54 39.52 6.42 -10.66
N ASP A 55 40.74 5.98 -10.34
CA ASP A 55 41.95 6.80 -10.18
C ASP A 55 41.85 7.95 -9.16
N VAL A 56 41.03 7.76 -8.13
CA VAL A 56 40.90 8.73 -7.03
C VAL A 56 41.58 8.22 -5.77
N ARG A 57 42.62 8.91 -5.33
CA ARG A 57 43.32 8.58 -4.09
C ARG A 57 42.51 8.91 -2.85
N TRP A 58 42.59 8.06 -1.86
CA TRP A 58 42.01 8.30 -0.54
C TRP A 58 42.47 9.63 0.07
N PRO A 59 41.62 10.43 0.72
CA PRO A 59 42.04 11.66 1.38
C PRO A 59 42.97 11.32 2.58
N GLY A 60 44.21 11.79 2.54
CA GLY A 60 45.18 11.67 3.65
C GLY A 60 44.86 12.63 4.80
N LYS A 61 43.66 12.51 5.37
CA LYS A 61 43.12 13.36 6.44
C LYS A 61 42.42 12.54 7.49
N ALA A 62 42.35 13.06 8.70
CA ALA A 62 41.44 12.55 9.72
C ALA A 62 39.98 12.75 9.27
N LEU A 63 39.20 11.72 9.33
CA LEU A 63 37.80 11.72 8.90
C LEU A 63 36.89 11.41 10.06
N THR A 64 35.86 12.20 10.24
CA THR A 64 34.75 11.92 11.16
C THR A 64 33.47 11.77 10.33
N LEU A 65 32.88 10.55 10.35
CA LEU A 65 31.62 10.23 9.70
C LEU A 65 30.52 10.18 10.75
N HIS A 66 29.47 10.98 10.55
CA HIS A 66 28.29 10.98 11.37
C HIS A 66 27.06 10.66 10.53
N VAL A 67 26.21 9.76 11.01
CA VAL A 67 25.00 9.33 10.33
C VAL A 67 23.80 9.44 11.27
N HIS A 68 22.75 10.08 10.80
CA HIS A 68 21.52 10.27 11.58
C HIS A 68 20.25 10.12 10.69
N PRO A 69 19.25 9.36 11.13
CA PRO A 69 19.21 8.54 12.35
C PRO A 69 20.19 7.36 12.32
N ALA A 70 20.51 6.81 13.51
CA ALA A 70 21.48 5.74 13.64
C ALA A 70 21.06 4.48 12.87
N LEU A 71 22.03 3.80 12.25
CA LEU A 71 21.85 2.63 11.40
C LEU A 71 22.27 1.34 12.09
N ARG A 72 21.74 0.22 11.64
CA ARG A 72 22.12 -1.13 12.01
C ARG A 72 23.07 -1.74 10.98
N GLY A 73 23.70 -2.88 11.33
CA GLY A 73 24.81 -3.42 10.56
C GLY A 73 24.61 -3.59 9.06
N GLU A 74 23.48 -4.15 8.63
CA GLU A 74 23.20 -4.42 7.21
C GLU A 74 22.77 -3.14 6.45
N GLU A 75 22.12 -2.19 7.12
CA GLU A 75 21.68 -0.92 6.54
C GLU A 75 22.85 -0.04 6.08
N VAL A 76 24.01 -0.19 6.71
CA VAL A 76 25.24 0.55 6.37
C VAL A 76 25.68 0.31 4.92
N ASN A 77 25.39 -0.88 4.39
CA ASN A 77 25.79 -1.23 3.01
C ASN A 77 25.09 -0.35 1.96
N GLU A 78 23.91 0.19 2.26
CA GLU A 78 23.18 1.07 1.35
C GLU A 78 23.74 2.49 1.29
N LEU A 79 24.69 2.82 2.18
CA LEU A 79 25.31 4.12 2.25
C LEU A 79 26.70 4.23 1.59
N ASP A 80 27.19 3.19 0.93
CA ASP A 80 28.51 3.26 0.29
C ASP A 80 28.58 4.38 -0.75
N VAL A 81 27.53 4.53 -1.58
CA VAL A 81 27.46 5.59 -2.59
C VAL A 81 27.42 6.99 -1.96
N PRO A 82 26.50 7.32 -1.03
CA PRO A 82 26.50 8.65 -0.41
C PRO A 82 27.79 8.99 0.33
N VAL A 83 28.42 8.03 1.00
CA VAL A 83 29.70 8.25 1.67
C VAL A 83 30.84 8.44 0.67
N ALA A 84 30.86 7.69 -0.43
CA ALA A 84 31.83 7.88 -1.52
C ALA A 84 31.72 9.28 -2.14
N LEU A 85 30.49 9.74 -2.40
CA LEU A 85 30.24 11.08 -2.94
C LEU A 85 30.72 12.19 -1.98
N ALA A 86 30.48 12.01 -0.68
CA ALA A 86 31.00 12.96 0.32
C ALA A 86 32.53 13.00 0.37
N LEU A 87 33.20 11.84 0.25
CA LEU A 87 34.67 11.74 0.16
C LEU A 87 35.22 12.39 -1.10
N LEU A 88 34.55 12.19 -2.24
CA LEU A 88 34.93 12.81 -3.52
C LEU A 88 34.79 14.32 -3.48
N ALA A 89 33.77 14.84 -2.80
CA ALA A 89 33.63 16.29 -2.58
C ALA A 89 34.76 16.87 -1.73
N ILE A 90 35.20 16.16 -0.68
CA ILE A 90 36.36 16.57 0.12
C ILE A 90 37.62 16.62 -0.73
N ARG A 91 37.76 15.74 -1.71
CA ARG A 91 38.87 15.73 -2.68
C ARG A 91 38.75 16.78 -3.77
N LYS A 92 37.68 17.60 -3.77
CA LYS A 92 37.40 18.61 -4.81
C LYS A 92 37.31 18.02 -6.23
N LYS A 93 36.93 16.75 -6.33
CA LYS A 93 36.67 16.06 -7.61
C LYS A 93 35.22 16.22 -8.10
N LEU A 94 34.40 16.89 -7.31
CA LEU A 94 33.04 17.24 -7.67
C LEU A 94 32.98 18.75 -7.96
N GLY A 95 32.74 19.10 -9.20
CA GLY A 95 32.40 20.44 -9.64
C GLY A 95 30.93 20.47 -10.01
N GLY A 96 30.04 20.64 -9.05
CA GLY A 96 28.63 20.60 -9.35
C GLY A 96 27.74 21.07 -8.19
N PRO A 97 26.43 20.99 -8.32
CA PRO A 97 25.49 21.47 -7.32
C PRO A 97 25.70 20.79 -5.96
N SER A 98 25.33 21.51 -4.92
CA SER A 98 25.53 21.11 -3.53
C SER A 98 25.01 19.67 -3.28
N LEU A 99 25.84 18.82 -2.69
CA LEU A 99 25.44 17.47 -2.27
C LEU A 99 24.32 17.50 -1.25
N SER A 100 24.08 18.63 -0.61
CA SER A 100 22.99 18.81 0.35
C SER A 100 21.59 18.69 -0.27
N THR A 101 21.50 18.84 -1.58
CA THR A 101 20.24 18.70 -2.35
C THR A 101 20.12 17.36 -3.06
N LEU A 102 21.10 16.46 -2.84
CA LEU A 102 21.17 15.14 -3.45
C LEU A 102 20.86 14.06 -2.43
N VAL A 103 20.01 13.12 -2.81
CA VAL A 103 19.87 11.83 -2.13
C VAL A 103 20.50 10.74 -2.98
N SER A 104 21.20 9.81 -2.35
CA SER A 104 21.78 8.67 -3.06
C SER A 104 21.70 7.40 -2.23
N THR A 105 21.82 6.25 -2.88
CA THR A 105 21.83 4.93 -2.24
C THR A 105 22.69 3.96 -3.04
N GLY A 106 23.09 2.88 -2.42
CA GLY A 106 23.75 1.75 -3.06
C GLY A 106 25.00 1.28 -2.34
N MET A 107 25.26 -0.01 -2.48
CA MET A 107 26.49 -0.68 -2.06
C MET A 107 27.49 -0.66 -3.21
N LEU A 108 28.76 -0.46 -2.91
CA LEU A 108 29.85 -0.51 -3.90
C LEU A 108 30.57 -1.85 -3.85
N GLY A 109 30.82 -2.40 -5.04
CA GLY A 109 31.81 -3.47 -5.23
C GLY A 109 33.23 -2.92 -5.11
N LEU A 110 34.21 -3.80 -4.98
CA LEU A 110 35.63 -3.43 -4.92
C LEU A 110 36.14 -2.80 -6.24
N ASP A 111 35.48 -3.13 -7.33
CA ASP A 111 35.69 -2.62 -8.68
C ASP A 111 35.00 -1.28 -8.95
N GLY A 112 34.13 -0.84 -8.04
CA GLY A 112 33.34 0.38 -8.19
C GLY A 112 31.94 0.16 -8.77
N GLU A 113 31.54 -1.08 -9.04
CA GLU A 113 30.15 -1.37 -9.44
C GLU A 113 29.18 -1.00 -8.31
N ALA A 114 28.16 -0.25 -8.66
CA ALA A 114 27.10 0.13 -7.74
C ALA A 114 25.94 -0.85 -7.84
N ARG A 115 25.57 -1.45 -6.70
CA ARG A 115 24.51 -2.46 -6.59
C ARG A 115 23.55 -2.11 -5.48
N LEU A 116 22.30 -2.58 -5.60
CA LEU A 116 21.43 -2.65 -4.44
C LEU A 116 21.79 -3.88 -3.61
N PRO A 117 21.88 -3.78 -2.28
CA PRO A 117 21.97 -4.96 -1.45
C PRO A 117 20.73 -5.84 -1.72
N LYS A 118 20.89 -7.17 -1.58
CA LYS A 118 19.77 -8.10 -1.67
C LYS A 118 18.82 -7.88 -0.49
N VAL A 119 18.08 -6.82 -0.55
CA VAL A 119 16.93 -6.60 0.33
C VAL A 119 15.78 -7.45 -0.22
N PRO A 120 14.97 -8.11 0.62
CA PRO A 120 13.70 -8.67 0.16
C PRO A 120 12.97 -7.57 -0.60
N SER A 121 12.51 -7.89 -1.82
CA SER A 121 11.92 -6.92 -2.77
C SER A 121 11.14 -5.85 -2.05
N PRO A 122 11.39 -4.56 -2.29
CA PRO A 122 10.63 -3.52 -1.66
C PRO A 122 9.17 -3.81 -1.94
N ILE A 123 8.38 -3.88 -0.90
CA ILE A 123 6.99 -4.24 -0.98
C ILE A 123 6.32 -3.18 -1.82
N GLN A 124 5.83 -3.56 -2.99
CA GLN A 124 5.14 -2.64 -3.89
C GLN A 124 3.99 -2.00 -3.11
N GLY A 125 3.97 -0.67 -3.05
CA GLY A 125 2.93 0.08 -2.36
C GLY A 125 3.30 0.64 -0.98
N LEU A 126 4.53 0.48 -0.52
CA LEU A 126 4.95 1.14 0.71
C LEU A 126 5.03 2.66 0.49
N ARG A 127 4.28 3.40 1.30
CA ARG A 127 4.35 4.87 1.28
C ARG A 127 5.65 5.30 1.96
N ILE A 128 6.64 5.63 1.15
CA ILE A 128 7.89 6.17 1.68
C ILE A 128 7.62 7.57 2.24
N PRO A 129 8.04 7.86 3.47
CA PRO A 129 7.88 9.19 4.06
C PRO A 129 8.39 10.29 3.13
N ALA A 130 7.79 11.48 3.23
CA ALA A 130 8.22 12.60 2.41
C ALA A 130 9.73 12.84 2.55
N PRO A 131 10.45 13.12 1.44
CA PRO A 131 11.88 13.41 1.50
C PRO A 131 12.12 14.68 2.33
N PRO A 132 13.30 14.80 2.91
CA PRO A 132 13.71 16.03 3.57
C PRO A 132 13.57 17.25 2.64
N ARG A 133 13.22 18.41 3.22
CA ARG A 133 13.09 19.65 2.43
C ARG A 133 14.39 19.98 1.72
N GLY A 134 14.29 20.37 0.45
CA GLY A 134 15.44 20.80 -0.36
C GLY A 134 16.09 19.71 -1.19
N ILE A 135 15.62 18.49 -1.19
CA ILE A 135 16.08 17.45 -2.12
C ILE A 135 15.59 17.79 -3.52
N LEU A 136 16.51 17.89 -4.48
CA LEU A 136 16.25 18.24 -5.87
C LEU A 136 16.45 17.07 -6.83
N ARG A 137 17.22 16.04 -6.46
CA ARG A 137 17.51 14.87 -7.31
C ARG A 137 17.94 13.65 -6.51
N ALA A 138 17.84 12.49 -7.14
CA ALA A 138 18.30 11.22 -6.57
C ALA A 138 19.26 10.50 -7.51
N MET A 139 20.18 9.72 -6.93
CA MET A 139 21.16 8.94 -7.67
C MET A 139 21.41 7.59 -7.01
N GLY A 140 21.57 6.55 -7.82
CA GLY A 140 21.91 5.21 -7.34
C GLY A 140 21.98 4.18 -8.46
N PRO A 141 22.23 2.92 -8.14
CA PRO A 141 22.15 1.83 -9.10
C PRO A 141 20.73 1.67 -9.67
N PRO A 142 20.57 0.96 -10.80
CA PRO A 142 19.27 0.73 -11.40
C PRO A 142 18.22 0.22 -10.41
N SER A 143 17.03 0.78 -10.48
CA SER A 143 15.90 0.45 -9.61
C SER A 143 16.01 0.89 -8.14
N SER A 144 16.95 1.76 -7.79
CA SER A 144 17.17 2.27 -6.42
C SER A 144 15.99 3.02 -5.84
N PHE A 145 15.25 3.73 -6.66
CA PHE A 145 14.17 4.63 -6.26
C PHE A 145 12.86 4.26 -6.94
N ARG A 146 12.57 2.95 -7.11
CA ARG A 146 11.30 2.50 -7.70
C ARG A 146 10.12 3.02 -6.91
N GLY A 147 9.20 3.70 -7.61
CA GLY A 147 8.01 4.31 -7.01
C GLY A 147 8.24 5.70 -6.40
N GLN A 148 9.44 6.27 -6.49
CA GLN A 148 9.74 7.64 -6.08
C GLN A 148 9.71 8.57 -7.29
N HIS A 149 8.66 9.39 -7.40
CA HIS A 149 8.50 10.33 -8.53
C HIS A 149 8.56 11.80 -8.12
N ARG A 150 8.96 12.09 -6.86
CA ARG A 150 8.99 13.47 -6.35
C ARG A 150 10.18 14.29 -6.80
N PHE A 151 11.19 13.65 -7.37
CA PHE A 151 12.41 14.28 -7.90
C PHE A 151 12.99 13.43 -9.04
N PRO A 152 13.78 14.04 -9.96
CA PRO A 152 14.44 13.28 -11.02
C PRO A 152 15.41 12.25 -10.43
N VAL A 153 15.31 11.02 -10.90
CA VAL A 153 16.19 9.90 -10.55
C VAL A 153 17.17 9.67 -11.69
N GLN A 154 18.44 9.60 -11.36
CA GLN A 154 19.50 9.25 -12.29
C GLN A 154 20.16 7.95 -11.87
N GLU A 155 20.19 6.96 -12.75
CA GLU A 155 20.71 5.62 -12.47
C GLU A 155 22.10 5.44 -13.09
N GLY A 156 23.05 4.89 -12.31
CA GLY A 156 24.38 4.54 -12.76
C GLY A 156 24.78 3.17 -12.20
N GLN A 157 25.37 2.33 -13.05
CA GLN A 157 25.81 0.98 -12.66
C GLN A 157 27.20 0.97 -12.04
N HIS A 158 27.94 2.06 -12.19
CA HIS A 158 29.31 2.19 -11.68
C HIS A 158 29.51 3.56 -11.04
N LEU A 159 30.43 3.67 -10.09
CA LEU A 159 30.74 4.94 -9.42
C LEU A 159 31.17 6.02 -10.40
N SER A 160 31.90 5.67 -11.50
CA SER A 160 32.23 6.58 -12.59
C SER A 160 31.02 7.18 -13.28
N ASP A 161 29.98 6.36 -13.51
CA ASP A 161 28.74 6.80 -14.16
C ASP A 161 28.01 7.81 -13.28
N ILE A 162 27.89 7.49 -11.98
CA ILE A 162 27.28 8.37 -10.98
C ILE A 162 28.01 9.72 -10.92
N LEU A 163 29.33 9.71 -11.00
CA LEU A 163 30.14 10.94 -11.08
C LEU A 163 29.90 11.71 -12.37
N GLY A 164 29.83 11.02 -13.50
CA GLY A 164 29.51 11.62 -14.79
C GLY A 164 28.15 12.30 -14.81
N LEU A 165 27.16 11.69 -14.16
CA LEU A 165 25.80 12.21 -14.02
C LEU A 165 25.71 13.41 -13.09
N LEU A 166 26.54 13.48 -12.04
CA LEU A 166 26.63 14.65 -11.14
C LEU A 166 27.04 15.92 -11.86
N ASN A 167 27.95 15.81 -12.84
CA ASN A 167 28.48 16.93 -13.60
C ASN A 167 27.56 17.39 -14.75
N ARG A 168 26.47 16.64 -15.02
CA ARG A 168 25.45 17.04 -16.00
C ARG A 168 24.35 17.83 -15.31
N ALA A 169 23.74 18.77 -16.05
CA ALA A 169 22.52 19.42 -15.58
C ALA A 169 21.45 18.34 -15.27
N PRO A 170 20.68 18.49 -14.18
CA PRO A 170 19.59 17.55 -13.91
C PRO A 170 18.68 17.54 -15.13
N PRO A 171 18.17 16.36 -15.57
CA PRO A 171 17.19 16.30 -16.62
C PRO A 171 16.03 17.20 -16.22
N GLN A 172 15.61 18.07 -17.13
CA GLN A 172 14.37 18.82 -16.93
C GLN A 172 13.29 17.78 -16.62
N HIS A 173 12.50 18.04 -15.59
CA HIS A 173 11.36 17.20 -15.23
C HIS A 173 10.41 17.16 -16.43
N THR A 174 10.66 16.26 -17.34
CA THR A 174 9.60 15.69 -18.14
C THR A 174 8.95 14.72 -17.18
N PRO A 175 7.69 14.94 -16.74
CA PRO A 175 6.99 13.86 -16.09
C PRO A 175 7.18 12.69 -17.06
N LEU A 176 7.77 11.61 -16.61
CA LEU A 176 7.67 10.36 -17.33
C LEU A 176 6.17 10.11 -17.42
N LEU A 177 5.61 10.60 -18.52
CA LEU A 177 4.35 10.13 -19.05
C LEU A 177 4.48 8.62 -19.01
N ASN A 178 3.84 8.06 -18.00
CA ASN A 178 3.37 6.69 -17.99
C ASN A 178 4.35 5.73 -18.69
N ALA A 179 5.12 4.97 -17.93
CA ALA A 179 5.02 3.58 -18.23
C ALA A 179 3.51 3.36 -18.33
N THR A 180 3.02 3.33 -19.53
CA THR A 180 1.75 2.76 -19.90
C THR A 180 1.79 1.34 -19.35
N ALA A 181 1.45 1.19 -18.08
CA ALA A 181 0.82 -0.02 -17.65
C ALA A 181 -0.35 -0.08 -18.59
N SER A 182 -0.24 -0.96 -19.59
CA SER A 182 -1.25 -1.25 -20.56
C SER A 182 -2.60 -1.19 -19.84
N SER A 183 -3.43 -0.22 -20.20
CA SER A 183 -4.77 -0.02 -19.70
C SER A 183 -5.69 -1.21 -20.00
N ASP A 184 -5.16 -2.19 -20.69
CA ASP A 184 -5.83 -3.30 -21.32
C ASP A 184 -6.18 -4.48 -20.38
N GLY A 185 -6.30 -4.27 -19.09
CA GLY A 185 -6.74 -5.27 -18.12
C GLY A 185 -7.25 -4.70 -16.81
N ARG A 186 -7.40 -3.38 -16.71
CA ARG A 186 -7.77 -2.71 -15.44
C ARG A 186 -9.19 -2.14 -15.42
N ASN A 187 -9.99 -2.44 -16.42
CA ASN A 187 -11.41 -2.11 -16.43
C ASN A 187 -12.23 -3.40 -16.35
N TRP A 188 -13.51 -3.26 -16.12
CA TRP A 188 -14.44 -4.41 -16.10
C TRP A 188 -15.30 -4.54 -17.36
N ASN A 189 -14.91 -3.88 -18.46
CA ASN A 189 -15.66 -3.93 -19.72
C ASN A 189 -15.74 -5.37 -20.28
N HIS A 190 -14.75 -6.21 -19.95
CA HIS A 190 -14.71 -7.62 -20.32
C HIS A 190 -15.53 -8.53 -19.38
N ILE A 191 -16.08 -8.00 -18.27
CA ILE A 191 -16.93 -8.74 -17.36
C ILE A 191 -18.38 -8.44 -17.72
N GLU A 192 -19.07 -9.44 -18.27
CA GLU A 192 -20.48 -9.32 -18.62
C GLU A 192 -21.36 -9.37 -17.37
N GLY A 193 -22.47 -8.64 -17.38
CA GLY A 193 -23.38 -8.54 -16.24
C GLY A 193 -22.78 -7.87 -15.00
N GLU A 194 -23.24 -8.31 -13.83
CA GLU A 194 -22.77 -7.85 -12.51
C GLU A 194 -22.89 -6.32 -12.31
N GLY A 195 -23.91 -5.70 -12.88
CA GLY A 195 -24.09 -4.25 -12.88
C GLY A 195 -24.26 -3.69 -11.47
N THR A 196 -25.03 -4.38 -10.64
CA THR A 196 -25.19 -4.05 -9.21
C THR A 196 -23.83 -4.07 -8.50
N ALA A 197 -23.04 -5.11 -8.70
CA ALA A 197 -21.73 -5.23 -8.08
C ALA A 197 -20.76 -4.13 -8.54
N LYS A 198 -20.74 -3.82 -9.82
CA LYS A 198 -19.93 -2.72 -10.39
C LYS A 198 -20.31 -1.37 -9.78
N SER A 199 -21.61 -1.05 -9.69
CA SER A 199 -22.10 0.18 -9.09
C SER A 199 -21.71 0.31 -7.62
N TRP A 200 -21.91 -0.73 -6.84
CA TRP A 200 -21.57 -0.72 -5.42
C TRP A 200 -20.04 -0.72 -5.16
N LEU A 201 -19.26 -1.30 -6.06
CA LEU A 201 -17.80 -1.16 -5.98
C LEU A 201 -17.33 0.25 -6.32
N CYS A 202 -17.99 0.97 -7.24
CA CYS A 202 -17.74 2.41 -7.45
C CYS A 202 -18.04 3.21 -6.19
N ILE A 203 -19.20 2.98 -5.58
CA ILE A 203 -19.62 3.63 -4.33
C ILE A 203 -18.60 3.30 -3.22
N GLY A 204 -18.21 2.03 -3.09
CA GLY A 204 -17.23 1.58 -2.13
C GLY A 204 -15.84 2.20 -2.33
N ALA A 205 -15.39 2.38 -3.57
CA ALA A 205 -14.13 3.02 -3.90
C ALA A 205 -14.11 4.50 -3.52
N LYS A 206 -15.21 5.25 -3.82
CA LYS A 206 -15.32 6.67 -3.49
C LYS A 206 -15.38 6.92 -1.99
N PHE A 207 -16.25 6.22 -1.27
CA PHE A 207 -16.53 6.48 0.14
C PHE A 207 -15.78 5.55 1.11
N ARG A 208 -14.86 4.71 0.58
CA ARG A 208 -14.07 3.74 1.38
C ARG A 208 -14.91 2.75 2.17
N LEU A 209 -16.09 2.40 1.66
CA LEU A 209 -16.96 1.42 2.29
C LEU A 209 -16.48 0.00 1.98
N HIS A 210 -16.09 -0.73 3.01
CA HIS A 210 -15.58 -2.09 2.85
C HIS A 210 -16.61 -3.01 2.19
N ALA A 211 -16.13 -3.94 1.35
CA ALA A 211 -16.99 -4.82 0.58
C ALA A 211 -16.65 -6.31 0.77
N MET A 212 -17.67 -7.15 0.75
CA MET A 212 -17.57 -8.61 0.72
C MET A 212 -18.23 -9.14 -0.55
N LEU A 213 -17.45 -9.84 -1.38
CA LEU A 213 -17.95 -10.50 -2.57
C LEU A 213 -18.08 -12.01 -2.31
N VAL A 214 -19.27 -12.53 -2.54
CA VAL A 214 -19.58 -13.94 -2.35
C VAL A 214 -20.04 -14.51 -3.68
N GLY A 215 -19.59 -15.69 -4.07
CA GLY A 215 -19.98 -16.29 -5.35
C GLY A 215 -19.13 -17.49 -5.73
N PRO A 216 -19.51 -18.23 -6.78
CA PRO A 216 -18.77 -19.40 -7.24
C PRO A 216 -17.37 -19.04 -7.77
N PRO A 217 -16.44 -19.99 -7.83
CA PRO A 217 -15.13 -19.76 -8.47
C PRO A 217 -15.32 -19.43 -9.95
N GLY A 218 -14.44 -18.60 -10.49
CA GLY A 218 -14.46 -18.22 -11.91
C GLY A 218 -15.44 -17.10 -12.28
N VAL A 219 -16.29 -16.61 -11.39
CA VAL A 219 -17.29 -15.55 -11.68
C VAL A 219 -16.67 -14.15 -11.84
N GLY A 220 -15.35 -14.02 -11.71
CA GLY A 220 -14.68 -12.72 -11.90
C GLY A 220 -14.47 -11.88 -10.65
N LYS A 221 -14.66 -12.42 -9.41
CA LYS A 221 -14.44 -11.69 -8.15
C LYS A 221 -13.12 -10.91 -8.11
N SER A 222 -12.03 -11.59 -8.37
CA SER A 222 -10.67 -10.99 -8.32
C SER A 222 -10.46 -9.98 -9.45
N SER A 223 -11.07 -10.17 -10.62
CA SER A 223 -11.03 -9.23 -11.75
C SER A 223 -11.80 -7.95 -11.43
N LEU A 224 -13.01 -8.07 -10.85
CA LEU A 224 -13.80 -6.93 -10.39
C LEU A 224 -13.05 -6.09 -9.35
N VAL A 225 -12.40 -6.74 -8.37
CA VAL A 225 -11.63 -6.04 -7.33
C VAL A 225 -10.41 -5.33 -7.92
N ARG A 226 -9.70 -5.95 -8.86
CA ARG A 226 -8.57 -5.29 -9.55
C ARG A 226 -9.01 -4.08 -10.36
N ALA A 227 -10.15 -4.19 -11.04
CA ALA A 227 -10.72 -3.05 -11.73
C ALA A 227 -11.16 -1.95 -10.75
N ALA A 228 -11.87 -2.31 -9.67
CA ALA A 228 -12.29 -1.37 -8.63
C ALA A 228 -11.09 -0.63 -7.99
N HIS A 229 -9.93 -1.28 -7.83
CA HIS A 229 -8.71 -0.61 -7.38
C HIS A 229 -8.29 0.52 -8.31
N ALA A 230 -8.42 0.34 -9.62
CA ALA A 230 -8.04 1.36 -10.59
C ALA A 230 -8.95 2.61 -10.55
N LEU A 231 -10.12 2.53 -9.90
CA LEU A 231 -11.01 3.67 -9.65
C LEU A 231 -10.55 4.55 -8.48
N LEU A 232 -9.71 4.03 -7.56
CA LEU A 232 -9.36 4.77 -6.35
C LEU A 232 -8.77 6.15 -6.67
N PRO A 233 -9.24 7.21 -5.99
CA PRO A 233 -8.74 8.56 -6.20
C PRO A 233 -7.22 8.61 -5.95
N THR A 234 -6.48 9.15 -6.89
CA THR A 234 -5.03 9.35 -6.80
C THR A 234 -4.72 10.84 -6.67
N GLU A 235 -4.05 11.22 -5.61
CA GLU A 235 -3.49 12.56 -5.47
C GLU A 235 -2.10 12.58 -6.11
N GLY A 236 -2.02 12.88 -7.40
CA GLY A 236 -0.78 12.89 -8.18
C GLY A 236 -0.56 11.60 -9.01
N PRO A 237 0.65 11.42 -9.57
CA PRO A 237 0.95 10.32 -10.50
C PRO A 237 1.13 8.95 -9.83
N GLU A 238 1.08 8.87 -8.51
CA GLU A 238 1.27 7.63 -7.76
C GLU A 238 -0.01 6.79 -7.72
N THR A 239 0.08 5.54 -8.15
CA THR A 239 -1.00 4.57 -7.97
C THR A 239 -1.11 4.17 -6.51
N LYS A 240 -2.34 4.11 -5.98
CA LYS A 240 -2.59 3.61 -4.63
C LYS A 240 -2.13 2.13 -4.50
N PRO A 241 -1.65 1.69 -3.33
CA PRO A 241 -1.22 0.30 -3.17
C PRO A 241 -2.37 -0.69 -3.36
N PHE A 242 -2.09 -1.80 -4.05
CA PHE A 242 -2.96 -2.97 -4.15
C PHE A 242 -2.25 -4.16 -3.54
N LEU A 243 -2.76 -4.67 -2.44
CA LEU A 243 -2.20 -5.83 -1.76
C LEU A 243 -3.22 -6.96 -1.69
N ALA A 244 -2.82 -8.11 -2.19
CA ALA A 244 -3.61 -9.34 -2.20
C ALA A 244 -2.78 -10.47 -1.56
N PRO A 245 -2.63 -10.47 -0.22
CA PRO A 245 -1.87 -11.51 0.45
C PRO A 245 -2.60 -12.85 0.38
N HIS A 246 -1.83 -13.94 0.29
CA HIS A 246 -2.38 -15.28 0.28
C HIS A 246 -2.68 -15.77 1.71
N PRO A 247 -3.76 -16.52 1.97
CA PRO A 247 -4.10 -17.06 3.29
C PRO A 247 -2.96 -17.86 3.96
N ALA A 248 -2.11 -18.53 3.19
CA ALA A 248 -0.93 -19.25 3.70
C ALA A 248 0.09 -18.34 4.42
N GLY A 249 0.08 -17.02 4.16
CA GLY A 249 0.87 -16.04 4.90
C GLY A 249 0.45 -15.89 6.37
N GLY A 250 -0.73 -16.38 6.72
CA GLY A 250 -1.27 -16.41 8.06
C GLY A 250 -1.42 -15.03 8.69
N THR A 251 -1.49 -15.03 10.02
CA THR A 251 -1.63 -13.78 10.81
C THR A 251 -0.44 -12.85 10.63
N GLY A 252 0.78 -13.40 10.53
CA GLY A 252 2.01 -12.60 10.36
C GLY A 252 2.07 -11.89 9.01
N GLY A 253 1.65 -12.54 7.93
CA GLY A 253 1.59 -11.93 6.60
C GLY A 253 0.53 -10.83 6.49
N LEU A 254 -0.58 -10.97 7.21
CA LEU A 254 -1.67 -9.99 7.20
C LEU A 254 -1.38 -8.81 8.14
N LEU A 255 -1.01 -9.07 9.38
CA LEU A 255 -0.93 -8.06 10.44
C LEU A 255 0.51 -7.59 10.71
N GLY A 256 1.48 -8.43 10.36
CA GLY A 256 2.88 -8.19 10.67
C GLY A 256 3.46 -9.22 11.63
N SER A 257 4.75 -9.21 11.70
CA SER A 257 5.52 -10.18 12.48
C SER A 257 6.72 -9.51 13.14
N TRP A 258 7.37 -10.25 14.02
CA TRP A 258 8.64 -9.84 14.62
C TRP A 258 9.74 -10.71 14.02
N ARG A 259 10.78 -10.11 13.44
CA ARG A 259 11.90 -10.83 12.84
C ARG A 259 13.22 -10.21 13.27
N ARG A 260 14.12 -11.01 13.80
CA ARG A 260 15.47 -10.56 14.21
C ARG A 260 15.46 -9.33 15.13
N GLY A 261 14.48 -9.23 16.03
CA GLY A 261 14.34 -8.09 16.93
C GLY A 261 13.66 -6.86 16.33
N GLU A 262 13.07 -6.97 15.14
CA GLU A 262 12.37 -5.88 14.46
C GLU A 262 10.92 -6.22 14.15
N ALA A 263 10.07 -5.22 14.25
CA ALA A 263 8.69 -5.31 13.82
C ALA A 263 8.60 -5.13 12.30
N VAL A 264 8.05 -6.12 11.61
CA VAL A 264 7.83 -6.10 10.17
C VAL A 264 6.35 -5.90 9.91
N PRO A 265 5.93 -4.82 9.19
CA PRO A 265 4.53 -4.58 8.90
C PRO A 265 3.93 -5.69 8.03
N GLY A 266 2.65 -6.00 8.25
CA GLY A 266 1.89 -6.91 7.41
C GLY A 266 1.16 -6.20 6.27
N ALA A 267 0.48 -6.99 5.44
CA ALA A 267 -0.22 -6.49 4.26
C ALA A 267 -1.24 -5.39 4.60
N TRP A 268 -1.88 -5.44 5.77
CA TRP A 268 -2.82 -4.41 6.20
C TRP A 268 -2.16 -3.03 6.35
N ALA A 269 -1.03 -2.98 7.05
CA ALA A 269 -0.30 -1.72 7.25
C ALA A 269 0.25 -1.17 5.93
N MET A 270 0.69 -2.06 5.04
CA MET A 270 1.26 -1.71 3.75
C MET A 270 0.23 -1.27 2.70
N ALA A 271 -1.04 -1.64 2.89
CA ALA A 271 -2.14 -1.23 2.02
C ALA A 271 -2.69 0.16 2.36
N ASP A 272 -2.01 0.94 3.22
CA ASP A 272 -2.52 2.25 3.66
C ASP A 272 -2.95 3.14 2.49
N GLN A 273 -4.13 3.74 2.62
CA GLN A 273 -4.77 4.56 1.59
C GLN A 273 -5.02 3.86 0.25
N GLY A 274 -4.73 2.57 0.14
CA GLY A 274 -4.94 1.73 -1.04
C GLY A 274 -6.08 0.74 -0.86
N LEU A 275 -5.92 -0.44 -1.48
CA LEU A 275 -6.85 -1.55 -1.39
C LEU A 275 -6.16 -2.79 -0.84
N LEU A 276 -6.75 -3.37 0.21
CA LEU A 276 -6.39 -4.68 0.73
C LEU A 276 -7.42 -5.69 0.24
N PHE A 277 -7.01 -6.59 -0.64
CA PHE A 277 -7.86 -7.66 -1.15
C PHE A 277 -7.61 -8.96 -0.39
N LEU A 278 -8.62 -9.48 0.28
CA LEU A 278 -8.58 -10.72 1.03
C LEU A 278 -9.35 -11.79 0.27
N ASP A 279 -8.69 -12.41 -0.70
CA ASP A 279 -9.28 -13.54 -1.44
C ASP A 279 -9.35 -14.79 -0.57
N GLU A 280 -10.25 -15.71 -0.93
CA GLU A 280 -10.49 -16.94 -0.16
C GLU A 280 -10.69 -16.66 1.35
N PHE A 281 -11.48 -15.64 1.69
CA PHE A 281 -11.57 -15.12 3.05
C PHE A 281 -11.92 -16.16 4.09
N SER A 282 -12.71 -17.17 3.74
CA SER A 282 -13.04 -18.30 4.60
C SER A 282 -11.86 -19.17 4.98
N GLU A 283 -10.77 -19.16 4.19
CA GLU A 283 -9.57 -19.99 4.40
C GLU A 283 -8.49 -19.31 5.25
N TRP A 284 -8.66 -18.01 5.52
CA TRP A 284 -7.76 -17.31 6.43
C TRP A 284 -7.82 -17.89 7.85
N PRO A 285 -6.69 -17.98 8.58
CA PRO A 285 -6.70 -18.41 9.97
C PRO A 285 -7.66 -17.57 10.82
N ARG A 286 -8.42 -18.21 11.71
CA ARG A 286 -9.38 -17.52 12.58
C ARG A 286 -8.77 -16.33 13.34
N PRO A 287 -7.56 -16.42 13.93
CA PRO A 287 -6.95 -15.27 14.61
C PRO A 287 -6.73 -14.08 13.68
N ALA A 288 -6.32 -14.30 12.42
CA ALA A 288 -6.14 -13.23 11.44
C ALA A 288 -7.46 -12.54 11.13
N ARG A 289 -8.53 -13.31 10.87
CA ARG A 289 -9.87 -12.76 10.58
C ARG A 289 -10.44 -11.97 11.76
N GLU A 290 -10.36 -12.52 12.98
CA GLU A 290 -10.89 -11.84 14.17
C GLU A 290 -10.14 -10.55 14.51
N SER A 291 -8.83 -10.49 14.23
CA SER A 291 -8.04 -9.27 14.44
C SER A 291 -8.49 -8.13 13.51
N LEU A 292 -9.02 -8.44 12.31
CA LEU A 292 -9.59 -7.42 11.42
C LEU A 292 -10.69 -6.61 12.08
N ARG A 293 -11.45 -7.19 13.02
CA ARG A 293 -12.53 -6.49 13.72
C ARG A 293 -12.05 -5.23 14.43
N HIS A 294 -10.90 -5.33 15.08
CA HIS A 294 -10.34 -4.20 15.80
C HIS A 294 -9.74 -3.15 14.85
N ILE A 295 -8.93 -3.60 13.89
CA ILE A 295 -8.23 -2.68 13.00
C ILE A 295 -9.15 -1.97 12.01
N MET A 296 -10.27 -2.59 11.62
CA MET A 296 -11.31 -1.95 10.79
C MET A 296 -12.05 -0.85 11.56
N ASP A 297 -12.18 -0.96 12.88
CA ASP A 297 -12.84 0.04 13.71
C ASP A 297 -11.90 1.20 14.09
N THR A 298 -10.64 0.89 14.37
CA THR A 298 -9.69 1.85 14.97
C THR A 298 -8.69 2.43 13.99
N GLY A 299 -8.47 1.76 12.85
CA GLY A 299 -7.39 2.11 11.94
C GLY A 299 -5.99 1.95 12.56
N THR A 300 -5.88 1.21 13.67
CA THR A 300 -4.62 1.02 14.39
C THR A 300 -4.39 -0.44 14.75
N LEU A 301 -3.14 -0.87 14.67
CA LEU A 301 -2.70 -2.20 15.05
C LEU A 301 -1.54 -2.11 16.03
N HIS A 302 -1.75 -2.65 17.23
CA HIS A 302 -0.71 -2.83 18.22
C HIS A 302 -0.17 -4.27 18.15
N LEU A 303 1.08 -4.42 17.82
CA LEU A 303 1.78 -5.71 17.84
C LEU A 303 2.70 -5.75 19.07
N HIS A 304 2.34 -6.59 20.05
CA HIS A 304 3.16 -6.83 21.24
C HIS A 304 3.80 -8.21 21.15
N ARG A 305 5.10 -8.30 21.38
CA ARG A 305 5.88 -9.53 21.49
C ARG A 305 6.88 -9.39 22.65
N ALA A 306 7.52 -10.50 23.02
CA ALA A 306 8.55 -10.48 24.05
C ALA A 306 9.73 -9.55 23.70
N GLU A 307 10.01 -9.41 22.39
CA GLU A 307 11.10 -8.59 21.86
C GLU A 307 10.77 -7.08 21.81
N GLY A 308 9.47 -6.72 21.91
CA GLY A 308 9.07 -5.32 21.87
C GLY A 308 7.62 -5.08 21.46
N SER A 309 7.30 -3.82 21.22
CA SER A 309 5.98 -3.39 20.73
C SER A 309 6.11 -2.49 19.51
N ALA A 310 5.16 -2.64 18.58
CA ALA A 310 5.03 -1.77 17.41
C ALA A 310 3.58 -1.32 17.25
N LEU A 311 3.41 -0.10 16.74
CA LEU A 311 2.12 0.49 16.44
C LEU A 311 2.13 0.89 14.96
N TRP A 312 1.13 0.44 14.22
CA TRP A 312 0.88 0.90 12.85
C TRP A 312 -0.51 1.53 12.77
N ALA A 313 -0.62 2.64 12.06
CA ALA A 313 -1.87 3.25 11.66
C ALA A 313 -2.05 3.07 10.15
N SER A 314 -3.22 2.61 9.72
CA SER A 314 -3.51 2.36 8.31
C SER A 314 -5.01 2.34 8.06
N HIS A 315 -5.43 2.87 6.92
CA HIS A 315 -6.82 2.97 6.50
C HIS A 315 -7.00 2.45 5.07
N PRO A 316 -6.73 1.17 4.81
CA PRO A 316 -6.98 0.58 3.50
C PRO A 316 -8.47 0.43 3.25
N TRP A 317 -8.88 0.52 1.99
CA TRP A 317 -10.17 -0.02 1.59
C TRP A 317 -10.07 -1.54 1.55
N ILE A 318 -10.82 -2.24 2.41
CA ILE A 318 -10.76 -3.69 2.51
C ILE A 318 -11.89 -4.28 1.67
N VAL A 319 -11.51 -5.12 0.72
CA VAL A 319 -12.43 -5.94 -0.06
C VAL A 319 -12.09 -7.41 0.19
N ALA A 320 -13.06 -8.17 0.66
CA ALA A 320 -12.92 -9.60 0.88
C ALA A 320 -13.71 -10.38 -0.18
N ALA A 321 -13.23 -11.56 -0.55
CA ALA A 321 -13.95 -12.47 -1.43
C ALA A 321 -13.98 -13.88 -0.86
N MET A 322 -15.10 -14.57 -1.00
CA MET A 322 -15.24 -15.96 -0.57
C MET A 322 -16.23 -16.73 -1.45
N ASN A 323 -16.15 -18.04 -1.38
CA ASN A 323 -17.14 -18.90 -1.99
C ASN A 323 -18.36 -19.10 -1.08
N LEU A 324 -19.50 -19.43 -1.66
CA LEU A 324 -20.76 -19.65 -0.98
C LEU A 324 -20.74 -20.84 -0.01
N CYS A 325 -20.00 -21.88 -0.36
CA CYS A 325 -19.82 -23.09 0.45
C CYS A 325 -18.47 -23.74 0.16
N ALA A 326 -18.18 -24.83 0.85
CA ALA A 326 -16.93 -25.57 0.69
C ALA A 326 -16.73 -26.15 -0.73
N CYS A 327 -17.80 -26.55 -1.42
CA CYS A 327 -17.70 -27.03 -2.80
C CYS A 327 -17.55 -25.91 -3.84
N GLY A 328 -17.75 -24.66 -3.45
CA GLY A 328 -17.66 -23.49 -4.33
C GLY A 328 -18.85 -23.29 -5.27
N GLN A 329 -19.80 -24.21 -5.37
CA GLN A 329 -20.91 -24.11 -6.31
C GLN A 329 -22.00 -23.14 -5.83
N HIS A 330 -22.79 -22.59 -6.77
CA HIS A 330 -24.00 -21.83 -6.47
C HIS A 330 -25.01 -22.70 -5.66
N PRO A 331 -25.86 -22.11 -4.79
CA PRO A 331 -26.78 -22.85 -3.94
C PRO A 331 -27.62 -23.91 -4.67
N GLU A 332 -28.08 -23.61 -5.88
CA GLU A 332 -28.87 -24.52 -6.73
C GLU A 332 -28.13 -25.77 -7.20
N ARG A 333 -26.77 -25.69 -7.29
CA ARG A 333 -25.87 -26.77 -7.74
C ARG A 333 -25.01 -27.32 -6.60
N CYS A 334 -25.22 -26.82 -5.37
CA CYS A 334 -24.42 -27.16 -4.22
C CYS A 334 -24.73 -28.59 -3.73
N ALA A 335 -23.75 -29.46 -3.74
CA ALA A 335 -23.84 -30.84 -3.26
C ALA A 335 -23.52 -31.01 -1.77
N CYS A 336 -23.14 -29.93 -1.08
CA CYS A 336 -22.84 -29.98 0.37
C CYS A 336 -24.09 -30.20 1.18
N ASP A 337 -23.97 -31.01 2.23
CA ASP A 337 -25.07 -31.16 3.18
C ASP A 337 -25.28 -29.86 4.01
N PRO A 338 -26.46 -29.71 4.67
CA PRO A 338 -26.73 -28.51 5.46
C PRO A 338 -25.76 -28.27 6.60
N SER A 339 -25.11 -29.30 7.15
CA SER A 339 -24.13 -29.17 8.23
C SER A 339 -22.81 -28.61 7.72
N GLU A 340 -22.35 -29.05 6.57
CA GLU A 340 -21.16 -28.54 5.89
C GLU A 340 -21.32 -27.08 5.48
N ARG A 341 -22.50 -26.73 4.94
CA ARG A 341 -22.83 -25.34 4.62
C ARG A 341 -22.80 -24.46 5.87
N ARG A 342 -23.43 -24.92 6.98
CA ARG A 342 -23.37 -24.19 8.26
C ARG A 342 -21.95 -24.06 8.80
N LYS A 343 -21.12 -25.11 8.71
CA LYS A 343 -19.72 -25.10 9.14
C LYS A 343 -18.90 -24.08 8.33
N HIS A 344 -19.10 -24.05 7.01
CA HIS A 344 -18.40 -23.09 6.14
C HIS A 344 -18.81 -21.64 6.47
N ARG A 345 -20.09 -21.35 6.63
CA ARG A 345 -20.61 -20.03 7.01
C ARG A 345 -20.07 -19.54 8.36
N ARG A 346 -20.02 -20.41 9.36
CA ARG A 346 -19.49 -20.10 10.69
C ARG A 346 -18.00 -19.77 10.72
N LYS A 347 -17.27 -20.00 9.62
CA LYS A 347 -15.88 -19.55 9.51
C LYS A 347 -15.76 -18.02 9.61
N VAL A 348 -16.77 -17.26 9.16
CA VAL A 348 -16.81 -15.80 9.28
C VAL A 348 -17.85 -15.44 10.35
N SER A 349 -17.40 -14.76 11.40
CA SER A 349 -18.28 -14.37 12.51
C SER A 349 -19.23 -13.24 12.12
N ALA A 350 -20.45 -13.23 12.67
CA ALA A 350 -21.42 -12.17 12.41
C ALA A 350 -20.87 -10.76 12.73
N PRO A 351 -20.16 -10.52 13.86
CA PRO A 351 -19.56 -9.22 14.11
C PRO A 351 -18.51 -8.79 13.10
N LEU A 352 -17.84 -9.73 12.41
CA LEU A 352 -16.90 -9.41 11.35
C LEU A 352 -17.65 -9.08 10.05
N LEU A 353 -18.71 -9.81 9.72
CA LEU A 353 -19.57 -9.51 8.56
C LEU A 353 -20.21 -8.13 8.66
N GLU A 354 -20.59 -7.70 9.85
CA GLU A 354 -21.15 -6.37 10.09
C GLU A 354 -20.18 -5.23 9.75
N ARG A 355 -18.90 -5.50 9.55
CA ARG A 355 -17.90 -4.52 9.13
C ARG A 355 -17.71 -4.40 7.63
N PHE A 356 -18.42 -5.22 6.89
CA PHE A 356 -18.51 -5.14 5.44
C PHE A 356 -19.92 -4.63 5.07
N PRO A 357 -20.11 -3.31 5.01
CA PRO A 357 -21.41 -2.74 4.71
C PRO A 357 -21.92 -3.13 3.31
N ILE A 358 -21.04 -3.31 2.36
CA ILE A 358 -21.35 -3.75 1.00
C ILE A 358 -21.15 -5.27 0.94
N GLN A 359 -22.24 -6.03 0.76
CA GLN A 359 -22.20 -7.49 0.64
C GLN A 359 -22.87 -7.89 -0.68
N LEU A 360 -22.09 -8.42 -1.61
CA LEU A 360 -22.49 -8.70 -2.99
C LEU A 360 -22.46 -10.20 -3.27
N ASP A 361 -23.56 -10.74 -3.80
CA ASP A 361 -23.65 -12.09 -4.31
C ASP A 361 -23.43 -12.05 -5.84
N LEU A 362 -22.41 -12.76 -6.31
CA LEU A 362 -21.98 -12.79 -7.69
C LEU A 362 -22.29 -14.15 -8.34
N GLY A 363 -22.56 -14.14 -9.63
CA GLY A 363 -22.86 -15.35 -10.40
C GLY A 363 -24.30 -15.80 -10.29
N GLY A 364 -25.18 -14.95 -9.72
CA GLY A 364 -26.62 -15.06 -9.83
C GLY A 364 -27.11 -14.65 -11.23
N GLN A 365 -28.44 -14.52 -11.39
CA GLN A 365 -29.04 -14.03 -12.65
C GLN A 365 -28.99 -12.50 -12.77
N ASP A 366 -28.00 -11.82 -12.18
CA ASP A 366 -27.85 -10.37 -12.34
C ASP A 366 -27.35 -10.05 -13.76
N ALA A 367 -28.30 -10.06 -14.71
CA ALA A 367 -28.07 -9.62 -16.08
C ALA A 367 -28.03 -8.09 -16.21
N THR A 368 -28.15 -7.35 -15.08
CA THR A 368 -28.13 -5.89 -15.12
C THR A 368 -26.78 -5.41 -15.59
N GLN A 369 -26.77 -4.43 -16.48
CA GLN A 369 -25.57 -3.72 -16.86
C GLN A 369 -25.34 -2.56 -15.88
N CYS A 370 -24.09 -2.23 -15.61
CA CYS A 370 -23.77 -1.02 -14.89
C CYS A 370 -24.35 0.17 -15.64
N LEU A 371 -25.09 1.04 -14.94
CA LEU A 371 -25.73 2.22 -15.53
C LEU A 371 -24.72 3.26 -16.07
N ARG A 372 -23.46 3.16 -15.66
CA ARG A 372 -22.38 4.06 -16.05
C ARG A 372 -21.30 3.30 -16.82
N SER A 373 -20.71 3.97 -17.81
CA SER A 373 -19.49 3.48 -18.47
C SER A 373 -18.33 3.41 -17.48
N TRP A 374 -17.24 2.73 -17.86
CA TRP A 374 -16.02 2.72 -17.03
C TRP A 374 -15.46 4.12 -16.80
N GLU A 375 -15.43 4.93 -17.83
CA GLU A 375 -14.92 6.31 -17.82
C GLU A 375 -15.78 7.22 -16.93
N ASP A 376 -17.11 7.05 -16.97
CA ASP A 376 -18.03 7.76 -16.08
C ASP A 376 -17.85 7.33 -14.63
N CYS A 377 -17.67 6.03 -14.37
CA CYS A 377 -17.35 5.51 -13.04
C CYS A 377 -16.06 6.14 -12.51
N GLN A 378 -15.03 6.20 -13.33
CA GLN A 378 -13.73 6.77 -12.95
C GLN A 378 -13.86 8.27 -12.65
N SER A 379 -14.54 9.02 -13.51
CA SER A 379 -14.79 10.45 -13.34
C SER A 379 -15.61 10.71 -12.07
N TRP A 380 -16.64 9.90 -11.83
CA TRP A 380 -17.50 10.05 -10.65
C TRP A 380 -16.75 9.74 -9.35
N VAL A 381 -15.94 8.69 -9.31
CA VAL A 381 -15.16 8.32 -8.12
C VAL A 381 -14.11 9.38 -7.79
N GLN A 382 -13.46 9.94 -8.80
CA GLN A 382 -12.43 10.98 -8.65
C GLN A 382 -13.00 12.37 -8.46
N GLY A 383 -14.25 12.60 -8.85
CA GLY A 383 -14.93 13.89 -8.73
C GLY A 383 -15.18 14.31 -7.29
N PRO A 384 -15.36 15.62 -7.05
CA PRO A 384 -15.77 16.12 -5.74
C PRO A 384 -17.21 15.69 -5.41
N GLY A 385 -17.56 15.75 -4.15
CA GLY A 385 -18.93 15.57 -3.67
C GLY A 385 -19.00 14.75 -2.39
N ALA A 386 -19.94 15.13 -1.56
CA ALA A 386 -20.31 14.42 -0.34
C ALA A 386 -21.74 13.86 -0.51
N PRO A 387 -22.08 12.74 0.16
CA PRO A 387 -23.43 12.24 0.16
C PRO A 387 -24.42 13.27 0.71
N PRO A 388 -25.68 13.31 0.22
CA PRO A 388 -26.68 14.22 0.74
C PRO A 388 -27.01 13.90 2.21
N GLU A 389 -27.20 14.95 3.01
CA GLU A 389 -27.60 14.82 4.42
C GLU A 389 -29.13 14.86 4.59
N THR A 390 -29.85 15.38 3.59
CA THR A 390 -31.30 15.53 3.62
C THR A 390 -32.00 14.23 3.19
N TRP A 391 -33.11 13.92 3.83
CA TRP A 391 -33.88 12.70 3.60
C TRP A 391 -35.35 13.05 3.33
N SER A 392 -35.96 12.39 2.36
CA SER A 392 -37.42 12.46 2.18
C SER A 392 -38.15 11.91 3.39
N THR A 393 -39.40 12.31 3.60
CA THR A 393 -40.23 11.79 4.70
C THR A 393 -40.45 10.29 4.55
N GLY A 394 -40.70 9.80 3.33
CA GLY A 394 -40.87 8.39 3.05
C GLY A 394 -39.60 7.57 3.30
N ALA A 395 -38.42 8.07 2.87
CA ALA A 395 -37.14 7.41 3.13
C ALA A 395 -36.87 7.25 4.65
N ARG A 396 -37.16 8.29 5.46
CA ARG A 396 -37.02 8.20 6.92
C ARG A 396 -37.95 7.17 7.53
N GLN A 397 -39.23 7.13 7.09
CA GLN A 397 -40.20 6.14 7.56
C GLN A 397 -39.79 4.73 7.19
N LEU A 398 -39.34 4.52 5.95
CA LEU A 398 -38.87 3.22 5.48
C LEU A 398 -37.65 2.75 6.27
N ALA A 399 -36.63 3.59 6.45
CA ALA A 399 -35.44 3.29 7.24
C ALA A 399 -35.80 2.90 8.68
N ASN A 400 -36.64 3.70 9.36
CA ASN A 400 -37.10 3.41 10.72
C ASN A 400 -37.85 2.07 10.80
N THR A 401 -38.64 1.71 9.79
CA THR A 401 -39.36 0.44 9.72
C THR A 401 -38.39 -0.72 9.58
N MET A 402 -37.41 -0.61 8.66
CA MET A 402 -36.36 -1.63 8.46
C MET A 402 -35.50 -1.83 9.71
N GLU A 403 -35.11 -0.73 10.38
CA GLU A 403 -34.37 -0.79 11.63
C GLU A 403 -35.09 -1.55 12.73
N LYS A 404 -36.38 -1.26 12.92
CA LYS A 404 -37.19 -1.90 13.96
C LYS A 404 -37.41 -3.39 13.71
N HIS A 405 -37.65 -3.79 12.47
CA HIS A 405 -38.05 -5.14 12.14
C HIS A 405 -36.92 -6.06 11.68
N ALA A 406 -35.81 -5.50 11.21
CA ALA A 406 -34.77 -6.28 10.56
C ALA A 406 -33.36 -6.10 11.13
N MET A 407 -33.09 -5.04 11.92
CA MET A 407 -31.73 -4.69 12.33
C MET A 407 -31.58 -4.61 13.86
N ASN A 408 -30.88 -5.58 14.44
CA ASN A 408 -30.63 -5.62 15.89
C ASN A 408 -29.32 -4.92 16.31
N SER A 409 -28.52 -4.46 15.34
CA SER A 409 -27.20 -3.85 15.60
C SER A 409 -27.20 -2.39 15.18
N LYS A 410 -26.82 -1.48 16.12
CA LYS A 410 -26.66 -0.06 15.83
C LYS A 410 -25.65 0.22 14.71
N ARG A 411 -24.63 -0.64 14.58
CA ARG A 411 -23.66 -0.54 13.49
C ARG A 411 -24.33 -0.75 12.14
N VAL A 412 -25.15 -1.78 12.01
CA VAL A 412 -25.86 -2.11 10.77
C VAL A 412 -26.88 -1.02 10.43
N GLN A 413 -27.55 -0.42 11.43
CA GLN A 413 -28.39 0.76 11.25
C GLN A 413 -27.57 1.95 10.69
N GLY A 414 -26.41 2.26 11.28
CA GLY A 414 -25.51 3.28 10.77
C GLY A 414 -25.03 3.02 9.32
N HIS A 415 -24.78 1.77 8.97
CA HIS A 415 -24.45 1.39 7.60
C HIS A 415 -25.61 1.59 6.63
N LEU A 416 -26.85 1.31 7.02
CA LEU A 416 -28.00 1.60 6.18
C LEU A 416 -28.04 3.07 5.79
N HIS A 417 -27.89 3.96 6.77
CA HIS A 417 -27.87 5.41 6.52
C HIS A 417 -26.73 5.83 5.59
N SER A 418 -25.51 5.34 5.87
CA SER A 418 -24.34 5.68 5.05
C SER A 418 -24.46 5.17 3.62
N LEU A 419 -24.97 3.96 3.43
CA LEU A 419 -25.16 3.36 2.10
C LEU A 419 -26.28 4.06 1.32
N ALA A 420 -27.41 4.38 1.97
CA ALA A 420 -28.53 5.06 1.33
C ALA A 420 -28.09 6.47 0.85
N ALA A 421 -27.36 7.21 1.69
CA ALA A 421 -26.84 8.50 1.30
C ALA A 421 -25.78 8.40 0.17
N ALA A 422 -24.91 7.39 0.23
CA ALA A 422 -23.93 7.13 -0.83
C ALA A 422 -24.60 6.72 -2.16
N HIS A 423 -25.69 5.95 -2.11
CA HIS A 423 -26.47 5.57 -3.28
C HIS A 423 -27.21 6.77 -3.87
N ALA A 424 -27.80 7.65 -3.04
CA ALA A 424 -28.42 8.88 -3.50
C ALA A 424 -27.39 9.77 -4.26
N HIS A 425 -26.16 9.87 -3.75
CA HIS A 425 -25.09 10.57 -4.44
C HIS A 425 -24.69 9.87 -5.75
N TRP A 426 -24.66 8.54 -5.79
CA TRP A 426 -24.46 7.79 -7.03
C TRP A 426 -25.55 8.04 -8.05
N ALA A 427 -26.79 8.19 -7.61
CA ALA A 427 -27.95 8.50 -8.43
C ALA A 427 -28.10 10.01 -8.74
N GLU A 428 -27.11 10.85 -8.36
CA GLU A 428 -27.08 12.30 -8.56
C GLU A 428 -28.28 13.04 -7.94
N ARG A 429 -28.74 12.56 -6.78
CA ARG A 429 -29.83 13.18 -6.02
C ARG A 429 -29.27 14.09 -4.92
N ASP A 430 -30.00 15.17 -4.65
CA ASP A 430 -29.70 16.12 -3.57
C ASP A 430 -30.30 15.72 -2.21
N HIS A 431 -31.10 14.65 -2.19
CA HIS A 431 -31.69 14.07 -0.99
C HIS A 431 -31.80 12.55 -1.11
N VAL A 432 -31.89 11.88 0.02
CA VAL A 432 -32.10 10.43 0.09
C VAL A 432 -33.57 10.11 -0.13
N ALA A 433 -33.88 9.29 -1.13
CA ALA A 433 -35.22 8.78 -1.47
C ALA A 433 -35.44 7.35 -0.95
N GLU A 434 -36.65 6.84 -1.06
CA GLU A 434 -37.02 5.48 -0.63
C GLU A 434 -36.24 4.42 -1.41
N ASP A 435 -36.04 4.61 -2.71
CA ASP A 435 -35.25 3.71 -3.56
C ASP A 435 -33.80 3.57 -3.07
N ASP A 436 -33.22 4.64 -2.52
CA ASP A 436 -31.85 4.62 -2.00
C ASP A 436 -31.77 3.78 -0.72
N VAL A 437 -32.80 3.89 0.13
CA VAL A 437 -32.92 3.09 1.35
C VAL A 437 -33.11 1.61 1.00
N GLN A 438 -33.95 1.31 0.00
CA GLN A 438 -34.17 -0.05 -0.45
C GLN A 438 -32.89 -0.65 -1.05
N ALA A 439 -32.20 0.05 -1.93
CA ALA A 439 -30.94 -0.39 -2.52
C ALA A 439 -29.85 -0.64 -1.45
N ALA A 440 -29.76 0.25 -0.46
CA ALA A 440 -28.86 0.09 0.68
C ALA A 440 -29.22 -1.15 1.53
N PHE A 441 -30.50 -1.36 1.78
CA PHE A 441 -30.99 -2.51 2.53
C PHE A 441 -30.68 -3.82 1.82
N ASP A 442 -30.91 -3.88 0.51
CA ASP A 442 -30.66 -5.07 -0.29
C ASP A 442 -29.19 -5.49 -0.23
N VAL A 443 -28.28 -4.55 -0.32
CA VAL A 443 -26.83 -4.81 -0.24
C VAL A 443 -26.38 -5.23 1.16
N LEU A 444 -26.91 -4.60 2.21
CA LEU A 444 -26.67 -5.01 3.59
C LEU A 444 -27.25 -6.38 3.91
N TRP A 445 -28.36 -6.71 3.29
CA TRP A 445 -29.21 -7.83 3.65
C TRP A 445 -29.02 -9.07 2.77
N MET A 446 -28.39 -8.95 1.60
CA MET A 446 -28.21 -10.06 0.64
C MET A 446 -27.73 -11.35 1.30
N ASN A 447 -26.84 -11.24 2.28
CA ASN A 447 -26.33 -12.41 2.99
C ASN A 447 -27.16 -12.84 4.20
N ARG A 448 -28.17 -12.06 4.62
CA ARG A 448 -29.00 -12.38 5.79
C ARG A 448 -30.30 -13.07 5.43
N SER A 449 -30.87 -12.83 4.26
CA SER A 449 -32.19 -13.32 3.86
C SER A 449 -32.18 -14.67 3.14
N GLY A 450 -31.18 -14.97 2.35
CA GLY A 450 -31.14 -16.17 1.53
C GLY A 450 -30.19 -17.23 2.08
N TRP A 451 -28.94 -17.11 1.71
CA TRP A 451 -27.93 -18.14 1.93
C TRP A 451 -27.51 -18.34 3.39
N TRP A 452 -27.50 -17.28 4.23
CA TRP A 452 -27.15 -17.38 5.65
C TRP A 452 -28.27 -17.94 6.53
N ARG A 453 -29.52 -17.91 6.08
CA ARG A 453 -30.70 -18.38 6.83
C ARG A 453 -31.28 -19.69 6.37
N SER A 454 -30.94 -20.21 5.20
CA SER A 454 -31.39 -21.52 4.78
C SER A 454 -30.91 -22.59 5.75
N PRO A 455 -31.81 -23.50 6.24
CA PRO A 455 -31.51 -24.50 7.26
C PRO A 455 -30.37 -25.45 6.87
#